data_4bf0031da48ae72792ff585c957efa2c
#
_entry.id   4bf0031da48ae72792ff585c957efa2c
#
_cell.length_a   1.000
_cell.length_b   1.000
_cell.length_c   1.000
_cell.angle_alpha   90.00
_cell.angle_beta   90.00
_cell.angle_gamma   90.00
#
_symmetry.space_group_name_H-M   'P 1'
#
loop_
_entity.id
_entity.type
_entity.pdbx_description
1 polymer ?
#
loop_
_entity_poly.entity_id
_entity_poly.type
_entity_poly.pdbx_seq_one_letter_code
_entity_poly.pdbx_strand_id
1 'polypeptide(L)'
;MFFISDISINEHELKNKIKNPSAGGFVCFEGWVRNLNEGKEVLKLEYEAYESLAKKEAEKIIAEAKEKFDILDILAVHRVGLLELEDIAVWIGVNAKHRKAAFKACEYLIDNIKIRLPIWKKEYYLDGDSGWVNCEACSNHNHSH
;
A
#
# COMPACT_ATOMS: atom_id res chain seq x y z
N MET A 1 4.89 6.13 9.97
CA MET A 1 4.27 5.06 10.79
C MET A 1 3.59 4.05 9.87
N PHE A 2 3.88 2.77 10.05
CA PHE A 2 3.35 1.70 9.21
C PHE A 2 2.67 0.63 10.05
N PHE A 3 1.50 0.17 9.61
CA PHE A 3 0.74 -0.89 10.27
C PHE A 3 0.32 -1.98 9.28
N ILE A 4 0.23 -3.22 9.79
CA ILE A 4 -0.40 -4.32 9.06
C ILE A 4 -1.74 -4.58 9.75
N SER A 5 -2.80 -4.73 8.97
CA SER A 5 -4.16 -4.90 9.48
C SER A 5 -4.80 -6.16 8.91
N ASP A 6 -5.42 -6.97 9.77
CA ASP A 6 -6.21 -8.13 9.36
C ASP A 6 -7.71 -7.81 9.28
N ILE A 7 -8.07 -6.55 9.52
CA ILE A 7 -9.45 -6.06 9.38
C ILE A 7 -9.52 -4.95 8.33
N SER A 8 -10.73 -4.64 7.88
CA SER A 8 -10.96 -3.60 6.88
C SER A 8 -10.36 -2.26 7.28
N ILE A 9 -9.75 -1.58 6.31
CA ILE A 9 -9.15 -0.27 6.53
C ILE A 9 -10.26 0.79 6.59
N ASN A 10 -10.26 1.59 7.66
CA ASN A 10 -11.15 2.73 7.80
C ASN A 10 -10.37 3.99 7.46
N GLU A 11 -10.55 4.49 6.24
CA GLU A 11 -9.79 5.65 5.73
C GLU A 11 -10.09 6.93 6.49
N HIS A 12 -11.28 7.07 7.04
CA HIS A 12 -11.63 8.26 7.84
C HIS A 12 -10.82 8.32 9.12
N GLU A 13 -10.66 7.21 9.80
CA GLU A 13 -9.85 7.14 11.02
C GLU A 13 -8.39 7.43 10.73
N LEU A 14 -7.86 6.87 9.64
CA LEU A 14 -6.46 7.08 9.24
C LEU A 14 -6.22 8.53 8.88
N LYS A 15 -7.12 9.12 8.12
CA LYS A 15 -7.01 10.53 7.71
C LYS A 15 -7.04 11.45 8.93
N ASN A 16 -7.89 11.16 9.91
CA ASN A 16 -7.96 11.95 11.14
C ASN A 16 -6.67 11.85 11.96
N LYS A 17 -6.03 10.68 11.97
CA LYS A 17 -4.76 10.50 12.67
C LYS A 17 -3.63 11.33 12.10
N ILE A 18 -3.64 11.56 10.79
CA ILE A 18 -2.53 12.23 10.11
C ILE A 18 -2.76 13.74 9.93
N LYS A 19 -3.91 14.26 10.32
CA LYS A 19 -4.19 15.69 10.21
C LYS A 19 -3.15 16.52 10.97
N ASN A 20 -2.68 17.59 10.33
CA ASN A 20 -1.65 18.45 10.86
C ASN A 20 -1.95 19.89 10.44
N PRO A 21 -2.12 20.82 11.39
CA PRO A 21 -2.47 22.22 11.04
C PRO A 21 -1.39 22.94 10.26
N SER A 22 -0.16 22.42 10.24
CA SER A 22 0.94 22.99 9.45
C SER A 22 0.96 22.50 8.01
N ALA A 23 0.13 21.52 7.66
CA ALA A 23 0.08 20.96 6.31
C ALA A 23 -0.83 21.79 5.41
N GLY A 24 -0.34 22.11 4.21
CA GLY A 24 -1.12 22.74 3.16
C GLY A 24 -1.63 21.73 2.14
N GLY A 25 -1.04 20.54 2.09
CA GLY A 25 -1.44 19.49 1.17
C GLY A 25 -1.45 18.11 1.81
N PHE A 26 -2.49 17.34 1.49
CA PHE A 26 -2.62 15.96 1.88
C PHE A 26 -2.85 15.13 0.62
N VAL A 27 -2.03 14.08 0.44
CA VAL A 27 -2.16 13.15 -0.68
C VAL A 27 -2.34 11.76 -0.11
N CYS A 28 -3.29 11.03 -0.66
CA CYS A 28 -3.55 9.67 -0.23
C CYS A 28 -3.64 8.76 -1.45
N PHE A 29 -3.04 7.59 -1.33
CA PHE A 29 -3.17 6.52 -2.31
C PHE A 29 -3.90 5.33 -1.67
N GLU A 30 -4.87 4.79 -2.39
CA GLU A 30 -5.54 3.55 -2.02
C GLU A 30 -5.38 2.55 -3.15
N GLY A 31 -4.81 1.38 -2.83
CA GLY A 31 -4.79 0.27 -3.76
C GLY A 31 -6.00 -0.61 -3.50
N TRP A 32 -6.82 -0.83 -4.54
CA TRP A 32 -8.05 -1.62 -4.43
C TRP A 32 -7.90 -2.98 -5.09
N VAL A 33 -8.65 -3.95 -4.60
CA VAL A 33 -8.72 -5.27 -5.23
C VAL A 33 -9.56 -5.16 -6.49
N ARG A 34 -8.94 -5.40 -7.65
CA ARG A 34 -9.64 -5.31 -8.93
C ARG A 34 -10.02 -6.69 -9.46
N ASN A 35 -11.01 -6.73 -10.35
CA ASN A 35 -11.59 -7.98 -10.84
C ASN A 35 -10.88 -8.61 -12.04
N LEU A 36 -9.79 -8.02 -12.51
CA LEU A 36 -9.07 -8.51 -13.69
C LEU A 36 -7.57 -8.42 -13.50
N ASN A 37 -6.87 -9.50 -13.82
CA ASN A 37 -5.41 -9.52 -13.84
C ASN A 37 -4.92 -10.47 -14.94
N GLU A 38 -4.09 -9.96 -15.86
CA GLU A 38 -3.50 -10.73 -16.95
C GLU A 38 -4.54 -11.53 -17.74
N GLY A 39 -5.69 -10.92 -18.01
CA GLY A 39 -6.77 -11.54 -18.78
C GLY A 39 -7.65 -12.50 -18.00
N LYS A 40 -7.37 -12.71 -16.72
CA LYS A 40 -8.18 -13.58 -15.85
C LYS A 40 -9.07 -12.78 -14.93
N GLU A 41 -10.30 -13.26 -14.75
CA GLU A 41 -11.25 -12.66 -13.81
C GLU A 41 -10.90 -13.08 -12.39
N VAL A 42 -10.60 -12.10 -11.53
CA VAL A 42 -10.29 -12.31 -10.13
C VAL A 42 -11.56 -12.20 -9.31
N LEU A 43 -11.84 -13.21 -8.49
CA LEU A 43 -13.03 -13.25 -7.64
C LEU A 43 -12.77 -12.64 -6.27
N LYS A 44 -11.59 -12.88 -5.74
CA LYS A 44 -11.13 -12.39 -4.45
C LYS A 44 -9.63 -12.58 -4.35
N LEU A 45 -9.05 -12.03 -3.30
CA LEU A 45 -7.62 -11.96 -3.12
C LEU A 45 -7.28 -12.24 -1.66
N GLU A 46 -6.14 -12.86 -1.44
CA GLU A 46 -5.63 -13.08 -0.09
C GLU A 46 -4.19 -12.58 0.00
N TYR A 47 -3.89 -11.85 1.08
CA TYR A 47 -2.52 -11.40 1.37
C TYR A 47 -1.97 -12.08 2.60
N GLU A 48 -0.67 -12.36 2.56
CA GLU A 48 0.09 -12.85 3.70
C GLU A 48 1.41 -12.10 3.77
N ALA A 49 1.89 -11.82 4.98
CA ALA A 49 3.10 -11.04 5.19
C ALA A 49 3.97 -11.64 6.28
N TYR A 50 5.29 -11.51 6.11
CA TYR A 50 6.23 -11.69 7.21
C TYR A 50 6.22 -10.37 7.98
N GLU A 51 5.34 -10.27 8.99
CA GLU A 51 4.94 -8.98 9.56
C GLU A 51 6.07 -8.19 10.21
N SER A 52 6.91 -8.83 11.01
CA SER A 52 8.00 -8.13 11.69
C SER A 52 9.00 -7.55 10.70
N LEU A 53 9.35 -8.31 9.65
CA LEU A 53 10.28 -7.84 8.62
C LEU A 53 9.63 -6.77 7.73
N ALA A 54 8.36 -6.95 7.38
CA ALA A 54 7.62 -5.96 6.59
C ALA A 54 7.56 -4.62 7.30
N LYS A 55 7.25 -4.64 8.59
CA LYS A 55 7.19 -3.41 9.39
C LYS A 55 8.55 -2.72 9.45
N LYS A 56 9.62 -3.48 9.69
CA LYS A 56 10.98 -2.96 9.77
C LYS A 56 11.39 -2.31 8.44
N GLU A 57 11.12 -2.99 7.33
CA GLU A 57 11.45 -2.49 6.00
C GLU A 57 10.63 -1.26 5.65
N ALA A 58 9.33 -1.26 5.98
CA ALA A 58 8.46 -0.11 5.74
C ALA A 58 8.93 1.13 6.51
N GLU A 59 9.38 0.98 7.75
CA GLU A 59 9.90 2.11 8.52
C GLU A 59 11.18 2.67 7.90
N LYS A 60 12.01 1.84 7.28
CA LYS A 60 13.18 2.30 6.51
C LYS A 60 12.75 3.12 5.30
N ILE A 61 11.74 2.66 4.57
CA ILE A 61 11.21 3.37 3.41
C ILE A 61 10.66 4.73 3.81
N ILE A 62 9.93 4.78 4.92
CA ILE A 62 9.38 6.03 5.46
C ILE A 62 10.50 7.00 5.83
N ALA A 63 11.54 6.52 6.48
CA ALA A 63 12.70 7.36 6.83
C ALA A 63 13.38 7.91 5.58
N GLU A 64 13.55 7.08 4.54
CA GLU A 64 14.11 7.51 3.26
C GLU A 64 13.26 8.61 2.61
N ALA A 65 11.95 8.44 2.63
CA ALA A 65 11.04 9.43 2.05
C ALA A 65 11.14 10.77 2.78
N LYS A 66 11.25 10.73 4.11
CA LYS A 66 11.39 11.95 4.91
C LYS A 66 12.70 12.69 4.65
N GLU A 67 13.75 11.96 4.30
CA GLU A 67 15.03 12.58 3.92
C GLU A 67 14.98 13.18 2.51
N LYS A 68 14.29 12.51 1.59
CA LYS A 68 14.26 12.91 0.18
C LYS A 68 13.30 14.05 -0.11
N PHE A 69 12.21 14.15 0.64
CA PHE A 69 11.12 15.07 0.35
C PHE A 69 10.77 15.90 1.59
N ASP A 70 10.37 17.15 1.34
CA ASP A 70 9.98 18.06 2.42
C ASP A 70 8.53 17.80 2.82
N ILE A 71 8.33 16.81 3.66
CA ILE A 71 7.01 16.35 4.13
C ILE A 71 6.93 16.39 5.65
N LEU A 72 5.71 16.37 6.17
CA LEU A 72 5.47 16.42 7.61
C LEU A 72 5.22 15.03 8.19
N ASP A 73 4.16 14.36 7.74
CA ASP A 73 3.78 13.06 8.29
C ASP A 73 3.49 12.05 7.19
N ILE A 74 3.78 10.79 7.51
CA ILE A 74 3.45 9.63 6.68
C ILE A 74 2.73 8.61 7.56
N LEU A 75 1.64 8.08 7.02
CA LEU A 75 0.92 6.96 7.62
C LEU A 75 0.59 5.97 6.51
N ALA A 76 0.95 4.70 6.71
CA ALA A 76 0.69 3.65 5.74
C ALA A 76 0.17 2.40 6.42
N VAL A 77 -0.78 1.73 5.76
CA VAL A 77 -1.39 0.49 6.26
C VAL A 77 -1.50 -0.50 5.11
N HIS A 78 -1.12 -1.75 5.34
CA HIS A 78 -1.34 -2.84 4.38
C HIS A 78 -2.22 -3.91 5.01
N ARG A 79 -3.23 -4.38 4.25
CA ARG A 79 -4.09 -5.47 4.67
C ARG A 79 -3.41 -6.82 4.51
N VAL A 80 -3.75 -7.74 5.41
CA VAL A 80 -3.49 -9.17 5.27
C VAL A 80 -4.81 -9.92 5.46
N GLY A 81 -4.84 -11.18 5.04
CA GLY A 81 -6.04 -12.01 5.07
C GLY A 81 -6.83 -11.91 3.78
N LEU A 82 -8.08 -12.34 3.83
CA LEU A 82 -8.95 -12.43 2.66
C LEU A 82 -9.63 -11.09 2.37
N LEU A 83 -9.52 -10.64 1.13
CA LEU A 83 -10.13 -9.39 0.65
C LEU A 83 -11.10 -9.68 -0.48
N GLU A 84 -12.19 -8.92 -0.50
CA GLU A 84 -13.17 -8.93 -1.58
C GLU A 84 -12.80 -7.86 -2.61
N LEU A 85 -13.45 -7.91 -3.78
CA LEU A 85 -13.27 -6.88 -4.81
C LEU A 85 -13.59 -5.50 -4.23
N GLU A 86 -12.82 -4.50 -4.64
CA GLU A 86 -12.95 -3.10 -4.24
C GLU A 86 -12.48 -2.81 -2.80
N ASP A 87 -12.12 -3.83 -2.02
CA ASP A 87 -11.53 -3.60 -0.70
C ASP A 87 -10.20 -2.85 -0.82
N ILE A 88 -9.92 -2.02 0.17
CA ILE A 88 -8.62 -1.33 0.25
C ILE A 88 -7.58 -2.32 0.72
N ALA A 89 -6.61 -2.62 -0.15
CA ALA A 89 -5.49 -3.51 0.18
C ALA A 89 -4.35 -2.75 0.84
N VAL A 90 -4.10 -1.53 0.38
CA VAL A 90 -3.05 -0.66 0.92
C VAL A 90 -3.54 0.77 0.93
N TRP A 91 -3.24 1.49 2.00
CA TRP A 91 -3.56 2.90 2.16
C TRP A 91 -2.30 3.65 2.57
N ILE A 92 -1.99 4.73 1.86
CA ILE A 92 -0.83 5.57 2.15
C ILE A 92 -1.28 7.01 2.20
N GLY A 93 -1.04 7.69 3.32
CA GLY A 93 -1.32 9.10 3.46
C GLY A 93 -0.03 9.88 3.72
N VAL A 94 0.11 11.02 3.06
CA VAL A 94 1.25 11.91 3.22
C VAL A 94 0.74 13.33 3.30
N ASN A 95 1.17 14.07 4.32
CA ASN A 95 0.92 15.49 4.36
C ASN A 95 2.23 16.27 4.29
N ALA A 96 2.15 17.48 3.75
CA ALA A 96 3.29 18.36 3.55
C ALA A 96 2.82 19.81 3.55
N LYS A 97 3.74 20.74 3.71
CA LYS A 97 3.42 22.17 3.58
C LYS A 97 2.92 22.47 2.18
N HIS A 98 3.51 21.81 1.16
CA HIS A 98 3.19 22.03 -0.25
C HIS A 98 2.90 20.69 -0.94
N ARG A 99 1.93 20.70 -1.85
CA ARG A 99 1.41 19.48 -2.50
C ARG A 99 2.45 18.70 -3.32
N LYS A 100 3.41 19.37 -3.93
CA LYS A 100 4.38 18.73 -4.82
C LYS A 100 5.20 17.67 -4.08
N ALA A 101 5.69 18.00 -2.90
CA ALA A 101 6.42 17.05 -2.07
C ALA A 101 5.53 15.89 -1.62
N ALA A 102 4.27 16.17 -1.29
CA ALA A 102 3.32 15.14 -0.89
C ALA A 102 3.07 14.12 -2.00
N PHE A 103 2.86 14.58 -3.24
CA PHE A 103 2.68 13.68 -4.39
C PHE A 103 3.92 12.82 -4.63
N LYS A 104 5.10 13.43 -4.63
CA LYS A 104 6.36 12.71 -4.87
C LYS A 104 6.62 11.66 -3.79
N ALA A 105 6.41 12.02 -2.54
CA ALA A 105 6.62 11.10 -1.43
C ALA A 105 5.64 9.93 -1.46
N CYS A 106 4.37 10.19 -1.80
CA CYS A 106 3.37 9.15 -1.89
C CYS A 106 3.72 8.14 -2.99
N GLU A 107 4.14 8.61 -4.15
CA GLU A 107 4.59 7.72 -5.24
C GLU A 107 5.82 6.90 -4.83
N TYR A 108 6.80 7.54 -4.23
CA TYR A 108 7.99 6.87 -3.71
C TYR A 108 7.62 5.75 -2.75
N LEU A 109 6.70 6.04 -1.83
CA LEU A 109 6.27 5.07 -0.82
C LEU A 109 5.61 3.85 -1.44
N ILE A 110 4.63 4.03 -2.32
CA ILE A 110 3.92 2.88 -2.90
C ILE A 110 4.86 2.06 -3.79
N ASP A 111 5.73 2.70 -4.57
CA ASP A 111 6.67 1.99 -5.41
C ASP A 111 7.61 1.11 -4.60
N ASN A 112 8.18 1.65 -3.52
CA ASN A 112 9.10 0.91 -2.67
C ASN A 112 8.42 -0.15 -1.81
N ILE A 113 7.22 0.13 -1.32
CA ILE A 113 6.44 -0.85 -0.57
C ILE A 113 6.18 -2.09 -1.43
N LYS A 114 5.77 -1.89 -2.67
CA LYS A 114 5.51 -3.01 -3.59
C LYS A 114 6.75 -3.83 -3.89
N ILE A 115 7.90 -3.20 -3.99
CA ILE A 115 9.15 -3.87 -4.36
C ILE A 115 9.82 -4.53 -3.16
N ARG A 116 9.80 -3.88 -2.01
CA ARG A 116 10.68 -4.24 -0.89
C ARG A 116 10.03 -5.00 0.25
N LEU A 117 8.71 -4.92 0.42
CA LEU A 117 8.08 -5.60 1.55
C LEU A 117 7.86 -7.09 1.28
N PRO A 118 8.15 -7.95 2.27
CA PRO A 118 7.88 -9.39 2.15
C PRO A 118 6.39 -9.68 2.34
N ILE A 119 5.64 -9.43 1.29
CA ILE A 119 4.19 -9.62 1.23
C ILE A 119 3.88 -10.46 -0.01
N TRP A 120 3.04 -11.46 0.17
CA TRP A 120 2.60 -12.36 -0.89
C TRP A 120 1.12 -12.24 -1.08
N LYS A 121 0.67 -12.45 -2.34
CA LYS A 121 -0.76 -12.50 -2.64
C LYS A 121 -1.13 -13.79 -3.35
N LYS A 122 -2.36 -14.22 -3.15
CA LYS A 122 -3.00 -15.31 -3.87
C LYS A 122 -4.30 -14.80 -4.45
N GLU A 123 -4.45 -14.92 -5.76
CA GLU A 123 -5.68 -14.55 -6.46
C GLU A 123 -6.54 -15.79 -6.69
N TYR A 124 -7.84 -15.66 -6.44
CA TYR A 124 -8.79 -16.74 -6.64
C TYR A 124 -9.58 -16.50 -7.92
N TYR A 125 -9.67 -17.53 -8.76
CA TYR A 125 -10.37 -17.52 -10.04
C TYR A 125 -11.50 -18.58 -10.00
N LEU A 126 -12.35 -18.60 -11.03
CA LEU A 126 -13.39 -19.64 -11.15
C LEU A 126 -12.78 -21.03 -11.28
N ASP A 127 -11.63 -21.14 -11.93
CA ASP A 127 -10.99 -22.42 -12.26
C ASP A 127 -9.78 -22.73 -11.36
N GLY A 128 -9.65 -22.07 -10.22
CA GLY A 128 -8.55 -22.29 -9.30
C GLY A 128 -7.96 -21.03 -8.72
N ASP A 129 -6.65 -21.03 -8.47
CA ASP A 129 -5.96 -19.88 -7.88
C ASP A 129 -4.55 -19.73 -8.47
N SER A 130 -3.94 -18.57 -8.18
CA SER A 130 -2.60 -18.23 -8.66
C SER A 130 -1.48 -18.94 -7.88
N GLY A 131 -1.81 -19.54 -6.72
CA GLY A 131 -0.81 -19.83 -5.72
C GLY A 131 -0.28 -18.52 -5.11
N TRP A 132 0.63 -18.66 -4.17
CA TRP A 132 1.23 -17.50 -3.51
C TRP A 132 2.29 -16.88 -4.40
N VAL A 133 2.14 -15.57 -4.68
CA VAL A 133 3.05 -14.80 -5.53
C VAL A 133 3.59 -13.63 -4.72
N ASN A 134 4.92 -13.46 -4.73
CA ASN A 134 5.54 -12.32 -4.07
C ASN A 134 5.14 -11.03 -4.79
N CYS A 135 4.76 -10.00 -4.02
CA CYS A 135 4.32 -8.73 -4.60
C CYS A 135 5.41 -8.02 -5.39
N GLU A 136 6.68 -8.25 -5.08
CA GLU A 136 7.80 -7.77 -5.89
C GLU A 136 7.71 -8.31 -7.32
N ALA A 137 7.48 -9.62 -7.47
CA ALA A 137 7.32 -10.25 -8.80
C ALA A 137 6.12 -9.66 -9.54
N CYS A 138 5.02 -9.38 -8.84
CA CYS A 138 3.85 -8.73 -9.42
C CYS A 138 4.17 -7.34 -9.94
N SER A 139 4.96 -6.56 -9.20
CA SER A 139 5.37 -5.21 -9.61
C SER A 139 6.23 -5.27 -10.87
N ASN A 140 7.12 -6.24 -10.96
CA ASN A 140 7.97 -6.42 -12.14
C ASN A 140 7.19 -6.81 -13.39
N HIS A 141 6.12 -7.60 -13.24
CA HIS A 141 5.26 -7.98 -14.36
C HIS A 141 4.36 -6.85 -14.83
N ASN A 142 4.12 -5.85 -14.01
CA ASN A 142 3.17 -4.79 -14.26
C ASN A 142 3.82 -3.45 -14.60
N HIS A 143 5.02 -3.48 -15.20
CA HIS A 143 5.73 -2.26 -15.59
C HIS A 143 4.97 -1.37 -16.57
N SER A 144 4.06 -1.94 -17.34
CA SER A 144 3.28 -1.20 -18.32
C SER A 144 2.10 -0.43 -17.72
N HIS A 145 1.88 -0.55 -16.45
CA HIS A 145 0.78 0.14 -15.78
C HIS A 145 1.17 1.54 -15.29
#